data_3a1e11bfa851c8ba749568c36f3af941
#
_entry.id   3a1e11bfa851c8ba749568c36f3af941
#
_cell.length_a   1.000
_cell.length_b   1.000
_cell.length_c   1.000
_cell.angle_alpha   90.00
_cell.angle_beta   90.00
_cell.angle_gamma   90.00
#
_symmetry.space_group_name_H-M   'P 1'
#
loop_
_entity.id
_entity.type
_entity.pdbx_description
1 polymer ?
#
loop_
_entity_poly.entity_id
_entity_poly.type
_entity_poly.pdbx_seq_one_letter_code
_entity_poly.pdbx_strand_id
1 'polypeptide(L)'
;PRIICYNEANNSWADGWGAINPTLYSVEHFYTKEGKLPNYDSNFPQGDARFERAGILVKGHENVIKMNINREPRFYATFSFDGDDYSPIMKDGEPLTINMLSSKSQGYGWDQNGRNYIASGYLTKKYVAPNTRYSSVDGSHNNKNWAKPLFRLAELYLNVAECYAEKGEVGNALE
;
A
#
# COMPACT_ATOMS: atom_id res chain seq x y z
N PRO A 1 4.32 -9.05 6.83
CA PRO A 1 3.95 -9.36 5.47
C PRO A 1 5.20 -9.32 4.60
N ARG A 2 5.41 -10.36 3.81
CA ARG A 2 6.48 -10.41 2.83
C ARG A 2 5.90 -10.01 1.48
N ILE A 3 6.69 -9.34 0.67
CA ILE A 3 6.32 -8.98 -0.68
C ILE A 3 6.45 -10.23 -1.54
N ILE A 4 5.50 -10.43 -2.42
CA ILE A 4 5.60 -11.43 -3.47
C ILE A 4 6.32 -10.77 -4.64
N CYS A 5 7.51 -11.26 -4.95
CA CYS A 5 8.24 -10.86 -6.15
C CYS A 5 8.34 -12.06 -7.07
N TYR A 6 8.00 -11.89 -8.33
CA TYR A 6 8.21 -12.88 -9.36
C TYR A 6 9.57 -12.68 -10.01
N ASN A 7 10.35 -13.72 -10.05
CA ASN A 7 11.63 -13.72 -10.75
C ASN A 7 11.47 -14.32 -12.15
N GLU A 8 11.52 -13.48 -13.16
CA GLU A 8 11.37 -13.90 -14.55
C GLU A 8 12.53 -14.77 -15.04
N ALA A 9 13.73 -14.62 -14.49
CA ALA A 9 14.92 -15.32 -14.93
C ALA A 9 14.87 -16.81 -14.61
N ASN A 10 14.29 -17.21 -13.49
CA ASN A 10 14.17 -18.58 -13.05
C ASN A 10 12.73 -19.08 -12.95
N ASN A 11 11.78 -18.27 -13.41
CA ASN A 11 10.34 -18.57 -13.38
C ASN A 11 9.85 -18.97 -11.97
N SER A 12 10.37 -18.33 -10.96
CA SER A 12 10.07 -18.61 -9.56
C SER A 12 9.50 -17.41 -8.81
N TRP A 13 8.72 -17.70 -7.78
CA TRP A 13 8.20 -16.69 -6.88
C TRP A 13 9.13 -16.55 -5.66
N ALA A 14 9.57 -15.34 -5.42
CA ALA A 14 10.28 -15.04 -4.18
C ALA A 14 9.30 -14.91 -3.02
N ASP A 15 9.62 -15.54 -1.93
CA ASP A 15 8.96 -15.65 -0.64
C ASP A 15 7.95 -14.55 -0.26
N GLY A 16 6.70 -14.76 -0.50
CA GLY A 16 5.65 -13.92 0.03
C GLY A 16 4.29 -14.36 -0.47
N TRP A 17 3.51 -14.87 0.41
CA TRP A 17 2.15 -15.30 0.09
C TRP A 17 1.23 -14.08 0.27
N GLY A 18 0.44 -13.74 -0.72
CA GLY A 18 -0.51 -12.63 -0.71
C GLY A 18 -1.71 -12.82 0.25
N ALA A 19 -1.50 -13.51 1.36
CA ALA A 19 -2.57 -13.91 2.27
C ALA A 19 -3.10 -12.78 3.17
N ILE A 20 -2.31 -11.74 3.39
CA ILE A 20 -2.72 -10.61 4.25
C ILE A 20 -2.80 -9.36 3.39
N ASN A 21 -4.00 -9.04 2.97
CA ASN A 21 -4.30 -7.88 2.14
C ASN A 21 -5.22 -6.91 2.87
N PRO A 22 -5.07 -5.60 2.61
CA PRO A 22 -6.02 -4.61 3.10
C PRO A 22 -7.41 -4.91 2.52
N THR A 23 -8.43 -4.70 3.30
CA THR A 23 -9.81 -4.73 2.80
C THR A 23 -10.11 -3.44 2.02
N LEU A 24 -11.04 -3.50 1.08
CA LEU A 24 -11.49 -2.30 0.36
C LEU A 24 -12.06 -1.26 1.34
N TYR A 25 -12.73 -1.71 2.39
CA TYR A 25 -13.19 -0.85 3.48
C TYR A 25 -12.04 -0.03 4.08
N SER A 26 -10.92 -0.66 4.43
CA SER A 26 -9.74 0.06 4.95
C SER A 26 -9.19 1.06 3.96
N VAL A 27 -9.16 0.71 2.67
CA VAL A 27 -8.68 1.57 1.59
C VAL A 27 -9.56 2.81 1.43
N GLU A 28 -10.88 2.66 1.51
CA GLU A 28 -11.86 3.73 1.37
C GLU A 28 -11.89 4.69 2.57
N HIS A 29 -11.39 4.28 3.74
CA HIS A 29 -11.36 5.10 4.95
C HIS A 29 -10.12 5.99 5.09
N PHE A 30 -9.21 5.98 4.12
CA PHE A 30 -8.15 6.99 4.03
C PHE A 30 -8.69 8.25 3.36
N TYR A 31 -8.18 9.40 3.76
CA TYR A 31 -8.65 10.68 3.23
C TYR A 31 -8.17 10.96 1.81
N THR A 32 -8.91 11.81 1.13
CA THR A 32 -8.44 12.48 -0.09
C THR A 32 -7.36 13.51 0.28
N LYS A 33 -6.67 14.06 -0.71
CA LYS A 33 -5.69 15.14 -0.51
C LYS A 33 -6.31 16.40 0.12
N GLU A 34 -7.63 16.54 0.03
CA GLU A 34 -8.38 17.65 0.61
C GLU A 34 -8.78 17.38 2.08
N GLY A 35 -8.31 16.28 2.67
CA GLY A 35 -8.60 15.92 4.07
C GLY A 35 -10.03 15.45 4.32
N LYS A 36 -10.73 14.98 3.29
CA LYS A 36 -12.09 14.45 3.38
C LYS A 36 -12.11 12.95 3.13
N LEU A 37 -13.07 12.25 3.71
CA LEU A 37 -13.33 10.88 3.27
C LEU A 37 -13.82 10.91 1.81
N PRO A 38 -13.45 9.93 0.98
CA PRO A 38 -13.81 9.86 -0.44
C PRO A 38 -15.29 10.11 -0.73
N ASN A 39 -16.16 9.52 0.06
CA ASN A 39 -17.62 9.64 -0.12
C ASN A 39 -18.18 11.04 0.22
N TYR A 40 -17.42 11.87 0.92
CA TYR A 40 -17.79 13.24 1.30
C TYR A 40 -17.01 14.31 0.55
N ASP A 41 -16.17 13.91 -0.41
CA ASP A 41 -15.43 14.83 -1.27
C ASP A 41 -16.09 14.88 -2.65
N SER A 42 -16.78 15.97 -2.94
CA SER A 42 -17.47 16.19 -4.24
C SER A 42 -16.52 16.21 -5.43
N ASN A 43 -15.22 16.48 -5.21
CA ASN A 43 -14.20 16.48 -6.25
C ASN A 43 -13.58 15.09 -6.46
N PHE A 44 -13.91 14.13 -5.62
CA PHE A 44 -13.41 12.77 -5.73
C PHE A 44 -14.40 11.92 -6.56
N PRO A 45 -13.91 11.03 -7.44
CA PRO A 45 -14.80 10.19 -8.26
C PRO A 45 -15.73 9.35 -7.37
N GLN A 46 -17.00 9.27 -7.75
CA GLN A 46 -18.02 8.53 -7.03
C GLN A 46 -18.51 7.32 -7.84
N GLY A 47 -19.14 6.37 -7.19
CA GLY A 47 -19.72 5.19 -7.84
C GLY A 47 -18.68 4.42 -8.67
N ASP A 48 -19.09 3.96 -9.84
CA ASP A 48 -18.24 3.17 -10.74
C ASP A 48 -17.09 3.96 -11.37
N ALA A 49 -17.24 5.29 -11.47
CA ALA A 49 -16.18 6.16 -11.97
C ALA A 49 -14.87 6.06 -11.16
N ARG A 50 -14.93 5.61 -9.92
CA ARG A 50 -13.75 5.35 -9.08
C ARG A 50 -12.82 4.30 -9.68
N PHE A 51 -13.40 3.33 -10.39
CA PHE A 51 -12.67 2.18 -10.94
C PHE A 51 -12.21 2.40 -12.38
N GLU A 52 -12.54 3.53 -12.99
CA GLU A 52 -12.03 3.87 -14.31
C GLU A 52 -10.50 4.04 -14.27
N ARG A 53 -9.84 3.44 -15.28
CA ARG A 53 -8.40 3.54 -15.48
C ARG A 53 -8.07 4.78 -16.30
N ALA A 54 -7.87 5.90 -15.65
CA ALA A 54 -7.52 7.17 -16.28
C ALA A 54 -6.70 8.08 -15.36
N GLY A 55 -6.17 7.51 -14.28
CA GLY A 55 -5.34 8.25 -13.32
C GLY A 55 -3.87 8.20 -13.69
N ILE A 56 -3.14 9.25 -13.34
CA ILE A 56 -1.70 9.35 -13.44
C ILE A 56 -1.15 9.53 -12.03
N LEU A 57 -0.38 8.55 -11.55
CA LEU A 57 0.27 8.64 -10.25
C LEU A 57 1.78 8.91 -10.40
N VAL A 58 2.42 8.15 -11.27
CA VAL A 58 3.85 8.24 -11.56
C VAL A 58 4.01 8.33 -13.08
N LYS A 59 4.96 9.11 -13.54
CA LYS A 59 5.27 9.21 -14.98
C LYS A 59 5.63 7.84 -15.53
N GLY A 60 4.92 7.41 -16.57
CA GLY A 60 5.06 6.08 -17.15
C GLY A 60 4.02 5.05 -16.66
N HIS A 61 3.17 5.45 -15.71
CA HIS A 61 2.09 4.63 -15.15
C HIS A 61 0.76 5.40 -15.23
N GLU A 62 0.31 5.65 -16.45
CA GLU A 62 -0.81 6.56 -16.72
C GLU A 62 -2.19 5.89 -16.58
N ASN A 63 -2.25 4.60 -16.29
CA ASN A 63 -3.51 3.83 -16.24
C ASN A 63 -3.88 3.33 -14.85
N VAL A 64 -3.63 4.13 -13.84
CA VAL A 64 -4.06 3.85 -12.47
C VAL A 64 -5.56 4.12 -12.33
N ILE A 65 -6.26 3.33 -11.51
CA ILE A 65 -7.67 3.61 -11.23
C ILE A 65 -7.83 4.92 -10.47
N LYS A 66 -8.87 5.68 -10.81
CA LYS A 66 -9.07 7.04 -10.26
C LYS A 66 -9.20 7.08 -8.75
N MET A 67 -9.70 6.02 -8.11
CA MET A 67 -9.82 5.98 -6.66
C MET A 67 -8.46 5.96 -5.91
N ASN A 68 -7.37 5.68 -6.62
CA ASN A 68 -6.02 5.68 -6.05
C ASN A 68 -5.28 7.00 -6.24
N ILE A 69 -5.90 7.97 -6.88
CA ILE A 69 -5.32 9.28 -7.17
C ILE A 69 -5.84 10.31 -6.18
N ASN A 70 -5.04 11.34 -5.92
CA ASN A 70 -5.41 12.44 -5.01
C ASN A 70 -5.80 11.96 -3.61
N ARG A 71 -5.05 11.03 -3.07
CA ARG A 71 -5.19 10.54 -1.69
C ARG A 71 -4.17 11.23 -0.77
N GLU A 72 -4.42 11.16 0.52
CA GLU A 72 -3.47 11.63 1.52
C GLU A 72 -2.13 10.88 1.47
N PRO A 73 -1.00 11.47 1.90
CA PRO A 73 0.31 10.81 1.86
C PRO A 73 0.35 9.47 2.61
N ARG A 74 -0.41 9.32 3.70
CA ARG A 74 -0.48 8.06 4.46
C ARG A 74 -1.07 6.91 3.66
N PHE A 75 -1.96 7.20 2.70
CA PHE A 75 -2.49 6.19 1.79
C PHE A 75 -1.36 5.52 1.01
N TYR A 76 -0.52 6.30 0.35
CA TYR A 76 0.61 5.80 -0.45
C TYR A 76 1.73 5.17 0.40
N ALA A 77 1.88 5.61 1.63
CA ALA A 77 2.81 4.99 2.58
C ALA A 77 2.32 3.65 3.15
N THR A 78 1.01 3.41 3.10
CA THR A 78 0.38 2.22 3.69
C THR A 78 0.07 1.16 2.67
N PHE A 79 -0.40 1.56 1.49
CA PHE A 79 -0.87 0.66 0.44
C PHE A 79 -0.04 0.76 -0.83
N SER A 80 -0.01 -0.34 -1.55
CA SER A 80 0.42 -0.40 -2.94
C SER A 80 -0.64 -1.10 -3.78
N PHE A 81 -0.72 -0.75 -5.04
CA PHE A 81 -1.76 -1.17 -5.97
C PHE A 81 -1.20 -1.22 -7.40
N ASP A 82 -2.01 -1.66 -8.35
CA ASP A 82 -1.60 -1.73 -9.74
C ASP A 82 -1.17 -0.36 -10.29
N GLY A 83 0.01 -0.28 -10.88
CA GLY A 83 0.62 0.94 -11.40
C GLY A 83 1.34 1.82 -10.37
N ASP A 84 1.46 1.37 -9.11
CA ASP A 84 2.25 2.04 -8.08
C ASP A 84 3.68 1.49 -8.04
N ASP A 85 4.63 2.32 -7.64
CA ASP A 85 5.96 1.87 -7.27
C ASP A 85 5.97 1.42 -5.80
N TYR A 86 6.14 0.12 -5.59
CA TYR A 86 6.15 -0.44 -4.24
C TYR A 86 7.27 0.14 -3.38
N SER A 87 8.44 0.26 -3.96
CA SER A 87 9.61 0.90 -3.36
C SER A 87 10.55 1.39 -4.46
N PRO A 88 11.20 2.54 -4.25
CA PRO A 88 12.07 3.14 -5.26
C PRO A 88 13.37 2.35 -5.51
N ILE A 89 13.70 1.39 -4.65
CA ILE A 89 14.96 0.63 -4.73
C ILE A 89 14.78 -0.88 -4.65
N MET A 90 13.56 -1.36 -4.76
CA MET A 90 13.23 -2.75 -4.46
C MET A 90 13.85 -3.73 -5.44
N LYS A 91 13.78 -3.45 -6.74
CA LYS A 91 14.25 -4.35 -7.79
C LYS A 91 15.68 -3.98 -8.21
N ASP A 92 16.67 -4.73 -7.75
CA ASP A 92 18.09 -4.50 -8.09
C ASP A 92 18.57 -3.06 -7.81
N GLY A 93 17.92 -2.36 -6.90
CA GLY A 93 18.18 -0.95 -6.61
C GLY A 93 17.34 0.04 -7.40
N GLU A 94 16.47 -0.44 -8.29
CA GLU A 94 15.52 0.34 -9.08
C GLU A 94 14.08 0.19 -8.54
N PRO A 95 13.14 1.03 -8.98
CA PRO A 95 11.74 0.91 -8.59
C PRO A 95 11.14 -0.44 -8.96
N LEU A 96 10.33 -1.00 -8.06
CA LEU A 96 9.46 -2.13 -8.35
C LEU A 96 8.06 -1.62 -8.62
N THR A 97 7.69 -1.56 -9.89
CA THR A 97 6.32 -1.26 -10.29
C THR A 97 5.43 -2.47 -10.13
N ILE A 98 4.28 -2.26 -9.51
CA ILE A 98 3.27 -3.30 -9.30
C ILE A 98 2.43 -3.46 -10.56
N ASN A 99 2.34 -4.69 -11.07
CA ASN A 99 1.46 -5.06 -12.16
C ASN A 99 0.56 -6.21 -11.72
N MET A 100 -0.68 -5.89 -11.38
CA MET A 100 -1.67 -6.86 -10.94
C MET A 100 -2.54 -7.42 -12.07
N LEU A 101 -2.39 -6.90 -13.28
CA LEU A 101 -3.18 -7.32 -14.43
C LEU A 101 -2.59 -8.52 -15.16
N SER A 102 -1.32 -8.80 -14.98
CA SER A 102 -0.63 -9.86 -15.70
C SER A 102 -0.17 -10.98 -14.78
N SER A 103 -0.56 -12.21 -15.11
CA SER A 103 -0.06 -13.40 -14.44
C SER A 103 1.35 -13.81 -14.88
N LYS A 104 1.92 -13.15 -15.90
CA LYS A 104 3.21 -13.51 -16.52
C LYS A 104 4.34 -12.55 -16.24
N SER A 105 4.03 -11.32 -15.90
CA SER A 105 4.98 -10.35 -15.42
C SER A 105 4.84 -10.26 -13.92
N GLN A 106 5.35 -9.32 -13.25
CA GLN A 106 5.26 -9.11 -11.80
C GLN A 106 3.81 -9.12 -11.24
N GLY A 107 2.93 -9.88 -11.88
CA GLY A 107 1.51 -9.94 -11.60
C GLY A 107 1.24 -10.48 -10.22
N TYR A 108 0.91 -9.59 -9.33
CA TYR A 108 0.52 -9.90 -7.95
C TYR A 108 -0.97 -10.18 -7.84
N GLY A 109 -1.69 -10.04 -8.94
CA GLY A 109 -3.13 -10.08 -8.94
C GLY A 109 -3.73 -11.45 -9.12
N TRP A 110 -2.99 -12.43 -9.64
CA TRP A 110 -3.61 -13.70 -9.95
C TRP A 110 -2.62 -14.88 -10.02
N ASP A 111 -2.87 -15.85 -9.19
CA ASP A 111 -2.27 -17.18 -9.26
C ASP A 111 -3.38 -18.21 -9.38
N GLN A 112 -3.39 -18.92 -10.51
CA GLN A 112 -4.34 -20.02 -10.76
C GLN A 112 -4.26 -21.13 -9.71
N ASN A 113 -3.17 -21.21 -8.97
CA ASN A 113 -2.96 -22.19 -7.90
C ASN A 113 -3.46 -21.74 -6.53
N GLY A 114 -4.06 -20.56 -6.43
CA GLY A 114 -4.78 -20.09 -5.24
C GLY A 114 -3.92 -19.72 -4.03
N ARG A 115 -2.60 -19.54 -4.20
CA ARG A 115 -1.71 -19.27 -3.07
C ARG A 115 -1.19 -17.85 -2.99
N ASN A 116 -1.09 -17.15 -4.12
CA ASN A 116 -0.39 -15.88 -4.24
C ASN A 116 -1.28 -14.75 -4.80
N TYR A 117 -2.59 -14.92 -4.83
CA TYR A 117 -3.45 -13.87 -5.34
C TYR A 117 -3.76 -12.82 -4.26
N ILE A 118 -3.98 -11.60 -4.71
CA ILE A 118 -4.32 -10.45 -3.88
C ILE A 118 -5.80 -10.17 -4.09
N ALA A 119 -6.63 -10.66 -3.18
CA ALA A 119 -8.08 -10.63 -3.33
C ALA A 119 -8.66 -9.20 -3.41
N SER A 120 -8.01 -8.22 -2.76
CA SER A 120 -8.50 -6.84 -2.72
C SER A 120 -7.90 -5.93 -3.80
N GLY A 121 -6.90 -6.39 -4.55
CA GLY A 121 -6.12 -5.53 -5.47
C GLY A 121 -5.17 -4.55 -4.78
N TYR A 122 -4.94 -4.72 -3.49
CA TYR A 122 -4.05 -3.88 -2.69
C TYR A 122 -3.07 -4.69 -1.88
N LEU A 123 -1.83 -4.23 -1.85
CA LEU A 123 -0.77 -4.73 -0.98
C LEU A 123 -0.56 -3.77 0.21
N THR A 124 -0.08 -4.28 1.32
CA THR A 124 0.38 -3.43 2.42
C THR A 124 1.87 -3.16 2.32
N LYS A 125 2.26 -1.88 2.37
CA LYS A 125 3.65 -1.43 2.54
C LYS A 125 4.06 -1.41 4.01
N LYS A 126 3.10 -1.38 4.91
CA LYS A 126 3.35 -1.35 6.35
C LYS A 126 4.10 -2.60 6.80
N TYR A 127 5.09 -2.43 7.63
CA TYR A 127 6.00 -3.49 8.12
C TYR A 127 6.98 -4.04 7.08
N VAL A 128 7.18 -3.36 5.97
CA VAL A 128 8.28 -3.64 5.04
C VAL A 128 9.36 -2.59 5.22
N ALA A 129 10.60 -3.03 5.37
CA ALA A 129 11.72 -2.10 5.52
C ALA A 129 11.92 -1.31 4.22
N PRO A 130 12.05 0.03 4.26
CA PRO A 130 12.21 0.86 3.06
C PRO A 130 13.43 0.49 2.21
N ASN A 131 14.43 -0.12 2.82
CA ASN A 131 15.67 -0.54 2.18
C ASN A 131 15.68 -2.03 1.80
N THR A 132 14.53 -2.69 1.83
CA THR A 132 14.40 -4.06 1.33
C THR A 132 14.66 -4.05 -0.19
N ARG A 133 15.50 -4.99 -0.63
CA ARG A 133 15.84 -5.19 -2.04
C ARG A 133 15.70 -6.67 -2.36
N TYR A 134 15.41 -6.97 -3.60
CA TYR A 134 15.56 -8.31 -4.14
C TYR A 134 16.36 -8.27 -5.43
N SER A 135 16.99 -9.38 -5.74
CA SER A 135 17.72 -9.59 -7.00
C SER A 135 16.80 -10.26 -8.02
N SER A 136 16.65 -9.66 -9.19
CA SER A 136 15.93 -10.27 -10.30
C SER A 136 16.70 -11.44 -10.94
N VAL A 137 17.99 -11.56 -10.63
CA VAL A 137 18.86 -12.61 -11.19
C VAL A 137 18.68 -13.94 -10.49
N ASP A 138 18.67 -13.94 -9.15
CA ASP A 138 18.66 -15.16 -8.33
C ASP A 138 17.48 -15.24 -7.35
N GLY A 139 16.64 -14.20 -7.31
CA GLY A 139 15.49 -14.12 -6.40
C GLY A 139 15.87 -13.91 -4.93
N SER A 140 17.15 -13.67 -4.64
CA SER A 140 17.59 -13.41 -3.28
C SER A 140 17.04 -12.09 -2.76
N HIS A 141 16.74 -12.03 -1.46
CA HIS A 141 16.33 -10.79 -0.85
C HIS A 141 17.21 -10.40 0.31
N ASN A 142 17.42 -9.12 0.40
CA ASN A 142 18.00 -8.49 1.55
C ASN A 142 16.90 -8.20 2.57
N ASN A 143 16.50 -9.20 3.33
CA ASN A 143 15.61 -9.03 4.48
C ASN A 143 16.39 -8.46 5.64
N LYS A 144 16.43 -7.14 5.74
CA LYS A 144 16.94 -6.49 6.96
C LYS A 144 15.98 -6.78 8.11
N ASN A 145 16.55 -7.11 9.27
CA ASN A 145 15.78 -7.17 10.50
C ASN A 145 15.18 -5.77 10.75
N TRP A 146 13.88 -5.65 10.58
CA TRP A 146 13.12 -4.44 10.81
C TRP A 146 12.47 -4.55 12.18
N ALA A 147 12.77 -3.59 13.05
CA ALA A 147 12.08 -3.49 14.31
C ALA A 147 10.60 -3.15 14.07
N LYS A 148 9.72 -4.04 14.49
CA LYS A 148 8.27 -3.78 14.42
C LYS A 148 7.86 -3.05 15.70
N PRO A 149 7.45 -1.78 15.62
CA PRO A 149 6.99 -1.07 16.79
C PRO A 149 5.70 -1.72 17.31
N LEU A 150 5.69 -2.13 18.57
CA LEU A 150 4.48 -2.59 19.26
C LEU A 150 3.67 -1.40 19.77
N PHE A 151 4.37 -0.38 20.27
CA PHE A 151 3.80 0.89 20.72
C PHE A 151 4.54 2.04 20.05
N ARG A 152 3.83 3.12 19.78
CA ARG A 152 4.37 4.33 19.17
C ARG A 152 4.04 5.53 20.03
N LEU A 153 4.94 6.48 20.07
CA LEU A 153 4.75 7.73 20.86
C LEU A 153 3.43 8.44 20.48
N ALA A 154 3.05 8.41 19.19
CA ALA A 154 1.78 8.98 18.74
C ALA A 154 0.55 8.35 19.44
N GLU A 155 0.60 7.06 19.77
CA GLU A 155 -0.47 6.38 20.50
C GLU A 155 -0.57 6.93 21.93
N LEU A 156 0.56 7.18 22.58
CA LEU A 156 0.57 7.77 23.93
C LEU A 156 -0.03 9.17 23.92
N TYR A 157 0.28 10.01 22.94
CA TYR A 157 -0.33 11.33 22.81
C TYR A 157 -1.85 11.23 22.60
N LEU A 158 -2.31 10.32 21.75
CA LEU A 158 -3.74 10.11 21.54
C LEU A 158 -4.45 9.63 22.82
N ASN A 159 -3.84 8.72 23.56
CA ASN A 159 -4.38 8.25 24.84
C ASN A 159 -4.46 9.38 25.88
N VAL A 160 -3.46 10.25 25.93
CA VAL A 160 -3.48 11.44 26.81
C VAL A 160 -4.57 12.41 26.38
N ALA A 161 -4.70 12.68 25.07
CA ALA A 161 -5.77 13.52 24.55
C ALA A 161 -7.16 12.98 24.89
N GLU A 162 -7.36 11.66 24.75
CA GLU A 162 -8.60 10.99 25.14
C GLU A 162 -8.88 11.15 26.63
N CYS A 163 -7.88 10.96 27.49
CA CYS A 163 -8.03 11.18 28.94
C CYS A 163 -8.43 12.61 29.28
N TYR A 164 -7.87 13.62 28.63
CA TYR A 164 -8.26 15.01 28.82
C TYR A 164 -9.69 15.29 28.34
N ALA A 165 -10.06 14.73 27.18
CA ALA A 165 -11.41 14.84 26.64
C ALA A 165 -12.45 14.24 27.59
N GLU A 166 -12.20 13.04 28.14
CA GLU A 166 -13.08 12.37 29.11
C GLU A 166 -13.23 13.15 30.42
N LYS A 167 -12.19 13.90 30.81
CA LYS A 167 -12.25 14.82 31.97
C LYS A 167 -12.94 16.14 31.66
N GLY A 168 -13.36 16.40 30.43
CA GLY A 168 -13.94 17.66 29.98
C GLY A 168 -12.92 18.79 29.75
N GLU A 169 -11.63 18.49 29.79
CA GLU A 169 -10.53 19.44 29.57
C GLU A 169 -10.19 19.54 28.08
N VAL A 170 -11.16 19.94 27.25
CA VAL A 170 -11.06 19.93 25.79
C VAL A 170 -9.88 20.74 25.25
N GLY A 171 -9.53 21.85 25.88
CA GLY A 171 -8.35 22.66 25.50
C GLY A 171 -7.07 21.83 25.54
N ASN A 172 -6.85 21.10 26.64
CA ASN A 172 -5.66 20.26 26.81
C ASN A 172 -5.66 19.02 25.91
N ALA A 173 -6.83 18.56 25.46
CA ALA A 173 -6.96 17.44 24.55
C ALA A 173 -6.56 17.78 23.10
N LEU A 174 -6.55 19.06 22.74
CA LEU A 174 -6.26 19.54 21.38
C LEU A 174 -4.79 19.98 21.19
N GLU A 175 -4.02 20.11 22.25
CA GLU A 175 -2.58 20.40 22.23
C GLU A 175 -1.74 19.13 22.06
#